data_d6f303b02c826a65132d352dc26373ab
#
_entry.id   d6f303b02c826a65132d352dc26373ab
#
_cell.length_a   1.000
_cell.length_b   1.000
_cell.length_c   1.000
_cell.angle_alpha   90.00
_cell.angle_beta   90.00
_cell.angle_gamma   90.00
#
_symmetry.space_group_name_H-M   'P 1'
#
loop_
_entity.id
_entity.type
_entity.pdbx_description
1 polymer ?
#
loop_
_entity_poly.entity_id
_entity_poly.type
_entity_poly.pdbx_seq_one_letter_code
_entity_poly.pdbx_strand_id
1 'polypeptide(L)'
;MYADLDLVRKLTHGAVAVTEKDGWFLFSRFTDEQRDTYRNIPDFYRKTFASSGIRLEFKTSSSFFAMDYHVTGASSRKFYYFDVFVNGILVKHEGSESCEEQPDGTLQVELPQGIKTIAVYFPCLVAVKLNRLLFDDASVIQPLRKSGKMICF
;
A
#
# COMPACT_ATOMS: atom_id res chain seq x y z
N MET A 1 -16.70 1.41 -8.06
CA MET A 1 -16.43 -0.01 -7.71
C MET A 1 -15.38 -0.09 -6.62
N TYR A 2 -15.72 -0.74 -5.54
CA TYR A 2 -14.77 -0.96 -4.45
C TYR A 2 -14.03 -2.28 -4.63
N ALA A 3 -12.73 -2.27 -4.39
CA ALA A 3 -11.94 -3.49 -4.38
C ALA A 3 -12.25 -4.31 -3.10
N ASP A 4 -12.47 -5.60 -3.27
CA ASP A 4 -12.56 -6.54 -2.16
C ASP A 4 -11.17 -7.07 -1.75
N LEU A 5 -11.11 -7.87 -0.70
CA LEU A 5 -9.86 -8.43 -0.19
C LEU A 5 -9.12 -9.27 -1.24
N ASP A 6 -9.85 -10.05 -2.03
CA ASP A 6 -9.23 -10.91 -3.06
C ASP A 6 -8.55 -10.06 -4.13
N LEU A 7 -9.22 -9.01 -4.60
CA LEU A 7 -8.62 -8.08 -5.55
C LEU A 7 -7.42 -7.36 -4.93
N VAL A 8 -7.54 -6.81 -3.72
CA VAL A 8 -6.41 -6.13 -3.06
C VAL A 8 -5.20 -7.05 -2.93
N ARG A 9 -5.40 -8.32 -2.58
CA ARG A 9 -4.31 -9.33 -2.55
C ARG A 9 -3.63 -9.48 -3.90
N LYS A 10 -4.40 -9.54 -4.97
CA LYS A 10 -3.88 -9.69 -6.34
C LYS A 10 -3.08 -8.48 -6.80
N LEU A 11 -3.48 -7.28 -6.37
CA LEU A 11 -2.80 -6.03 -6.73
C LEU A 11 -1.54 -5.77 -5.89
N THR A 12 -1.42 -6.41 -4.73
CA THR A 12 -0.34 -6.13 -3.76
C THR A 12 0.94 -6.90 -4.11
N HIS A 13 2.05 -6.17 -4.10
CA HIS A 13 3.40 -6.72 -4.22
C HIS A 13 4.21 -6.35 -2.96
N GLY A 14 5.16 -7.20 -2.59
CA GLY A 14 6.05 -6.92 -1.46
C GLY A 14 5.50 -7.32 -0.09
N ALA A 15 4.28 -7.81 0.00
CA ALA A 15 3.69 -8.34 1.24
C ALA A 15 3.62 -9.86 1.20
N VAL A 16 3.90 -10.52 2.32
CA VAL A 16 3.71 -11.97 2.47
C VAL A 16 2.25 -12.31 2.78
N ALA A 17 1.51 -11.38 3.35
CA ALA A 17 0.09 -11.53 3.64
C ALA A 17 -0.65 -10.19 3.56
N VAL A 18 -1.88 -10.26 3.06
CA VAL A 18 -2.87 -9.17 3.13
C VAL A 18 -4.11 -9.76 3.79
N THR A 19 -4.54 -9.15 4.88
CA THR A 19 -5.69 -9.57 5.67
C THR A 19 -6.69 -8.44 5.81
N GLU A 20 -7.92 -8.76 6.20
CA GLU A 20 -8.94 -7.76 6.50
C GLU A 20 -9.38 -7.91 7.95
N LYS A 21 -9.44 -6.79 8.66
CA LYS A 21 -9.93 -6.72 10.04
C LYS A 21 -10.64 -5.39 10.26
N ASP A 22 -11.88 -5.48 10.76
CA ASP A 22 -12.70 -4.30 11.09
C ASP A 22 -12.84 -3.31 9.92
N GLY A 23 -12.93 -3.82 8.68
CA GLY A 23 -13.03 -3.01 7.47
C GLY A 23 -11.72 -2.44 6.95
N TRP A 24 -10.58 -2.82 7.53
CA TRP A 24 -9.26 -2.38 7.11
C TRP A 24 -8.48 -3.52 6.46
N PHE A 25 -7.83 -3.24 5.34
CA PHE A 25 -6.83 -4.11 4.73
C PHE A 25 -5.48 -3.89 5.42
N LEU A 26 -4.92 -4.96 5.96
CA LEU A 26 -3.63 -4.97 6.66
C LEU A 26 -2.58 -5.68 5.80
N PHE A 27 -1.39 -5.12 5.75
CA PHE A 27 -0.30 -5.62 4.91
C PHE A 27 0.88 -6.04 5.79
N SER A 28 1.38 -7.26 5.60
CA SER A 28 2.50 -7.80 6.40
C SER A 28 3.67 -8.18 5.50
N ARG A 29 4.87 -7.67 5.82
CA ARG A 29 6.13 -8.10 5.18
C ARG A 29 6.72 -9.35 5.83
N PHE A 30 6.32 -9.63 7.05
CA PHE A 30 6.80 -10.74 7.86
C PHE A 30 5.67 -11.69 8.17
N THR A 31 5.97 -12.99 8.25
CA THR A 31 5.04 -13.95 8.85
C THR A 31 4.94 -13.70 10.36
N ASP A 32 3.88 -14.20 10.98
CA ASP A 32 3.72 -14.09 12.44
C ASP A 32 4.89 -14.73 13.18
N GLU A 33 5.38 -15.86 12.70
CA GLU A 33 6.54 -16.55 13.26
C GLU A 33 7.82 -15.72 13.16
N GLN A 34 8.07 -15.11 12.02
CA GLN A 34 9.22 -14.21 11.85
C GLN A 34 9.12 -12.99 12.78
N ARG A 35 7.93 -12.42 12.90
CA ARG A 35 7.68 -11.26 13.76
C ARG A 35 7.90 -11.61 15.23
N ASP A 36 7.46 -12.79 15.66
CA ASP A 36 7.63 -13.27 17.03
C ASP A 36 9.10 -13.40 17.43
N THR A 37 10.00 -13.65 16.49
CA THR A 37 11.44 -13.67 16.71
C THR A 37 11.96 -12.35 17.27
N TYR A 38 11.33 -11.23 16.91
CA TYR A 38 11.73 -9.89 17.36
C TYR A 38 10.91 -9.37 18.54
N ARG A 39 9.97 -10.16 19.06
CA ARG A 39 9.03 -9.71 20.11
C ARG A 39 9.73 -9.18 21.38
N ASN A 40 10.87 -9.72 21.73
CA ASN A 40 11.65 -9.32 22.91
C ASN A 40 12.56 -8.11 22.69
N ILE A 41 12.59 -7.57 21.45
CA ILE A 41 13.39 -6.39 21.08
C ILE A 41 12.40 -5.34 20.56
N PRO A 42 11.85 -4.47 21.45
CA PRO A 42 10.71 -3.61 21.09
C PRO A 42 10.92 -2.75 19.84
N ASP A 43 12.10 -2.18 19.65
CA ASP A 43 12.39 -1.34 18.50
C ASP A 43 12.40 -2.13 17.18
N PHE A 44 12.96 -3.33 17.18
CA PHE A 44 12.93 -4.19 16.00
C PHE A 44 11.53 -4.74 15.75
N TYR A 45 10.82 -5.15 16.79
CA TYR A 45 9.46 -5.62 16.67
C TYR A 45 8.55 -4.58 16.02
N ARG A 46 8.61 -3.32 16.47
CA ARG A 46 7.87 -2.22 15.89
C ARG A 46 8.18 -2.03 14.40
N LYS A 47 9.45 -2.13 14.01
CA LYS A 47 9.88 -1.97 12.61
C LYS A 47 9.36 -3.08 11.70
N THR A 48 8.99 -4.24 12.21
CA THR A 48 8.41 -5.32 11.40
C THR A 48 7.05 -4.94 10.81
N PHE A 49 6.37 -3.94 11.36
CA PHE A 49 5.08 -3.44 10.86
C PHE A 49 5.21 -2.38 9.76
N ALA A 50 6.40 -1.84 9.53
CA ALA A 50 6.62 -0.84 8.50
C ALA A 50 6.30 -1.40 7.10
N SER A 51 5.76 -0.55 6.22
CA SER A 51 5.28 -0.93 4.89
C SER A 51 6.36 -0.88 3.80
N SER A 52 7.63 -0.83 4.18
CA SER A 52 8.77 -0.76 3.26
C SER A 52 8.71 -1.87 2.19
N GLY A 53 8.79 -1.49 0.93
CA GLY A 53 8.76 -2.43 -0.19
C GLY A 53 7.37 -2.91 -0.60
N ILE A 54 6.32 -2.52 0.12
CA ILE A 54 4.94 -2.84 -0.26
C ILE A 54 4.46 -1.82 -1.29
N ARG A 55 3.77 -2.31 -2.32
CA ARG A 55 3.16 -1.48 -3.34
C ARG A 55 1.95 -2.16 -3.95
N LEU A 56 1.08 -1.37 -4.55
CA LEU A 56 0.01 -1.85 -5.42
C LEU A 56 0.46 -1.65 -6.86
N GLU A 57 0.33 -2.67 -7.70
CA GLU A 57 0.63 -2.58 -9.14
C GLU A 57 -0.48 -3.23 -9.94
N PHE A 58 -0.99 -2.50 -10.94
CA PHE A 58 -2.10 -2.99 -11.76
C PHE A 58 -2.22 -2.21 -13.08
N LYS A 59 -2.95 -2.80 -14.03
CA LYS A 59 -3.44 -2.11 -15.22
C LYS A 59 -4.92 -1.78 -15.04
N THR A 60 -5.33 -0.63 -15.53
CA THR A 60 -6.73 -0.22 -15.43
C THR A 60 -7.16 0.69 -16.58
N SER A 61 -8.46 0.60 -16.92
CA SER A 61 -9.14 1.55 -17.79
C SER A 61 -9.82 2.68 -16.99
N SER A 62 -9.81 2.62 -15.66
CA SER A 62 -10.46 3.61 -14.80
C SER A 62 -9.95 5.03 -15.07
N SER A 63 -10.85 6.03 -15.02
CA SER A 63 -10.48 7.44 -15.14
C SER A 63 -9.94 8.04 -13.84
N PHE A 64 -10.07 7.32 -12.73
CA PHE A 64 -9.50 7.70 -11.44
C PHE A 64 -9.29 6.47 -10.56
N PHE A 65 -8.52 6.63 -9.50
CA PHE A 65 -8.63 5.78 -8.32
C PHE A 65 -8.53 6.62 -7.06
N ALA A 66 -9.10 6.10 -5.98
CA ALA A 66 -9.00 6.70 -4.65
C ALA A 66 -8.79 5.61 -3.61
N MET A 67 -8.01 5.91 -2.59
CA MET A 67 -7.85 5.04 -1.43
C MET A 67 -7.82 5.83 -0.14
N ASP A 68 -8.52 5.35 0.87
CA ASP A 68 -8.45 5.90 2.21
C ASP A 68 -7.43 5.10 3.01
N TYR A 69 -6.56 5.79 3.70
CA TYR A 69 -5.48 5.16 4.45
C TYR A 69 -5.39 5.67 5.88
N HIS A 70 -4.81 4.84 6.72
CA HIS A 70 -4.35 5.20 8.05
C HIS A 70 -2.91 4.73 8.22
N VAL A 71 -2.07 5.57 8.79
CA VAL A 71 -0.67 5.26 9.06
C VAL A 71 -0.38 5.27 10.55
N THR A 72 0.45 4.34 10.98
CA THR A 72 0.93 4.23 12.36
C THR A 72 2.44 4.24 12.36
N GLY A 73 3.06 4.92 13.30
CA GLY A 73 4.52 4.96 13.42
C GLY A 73 5.11 3.57 13.64
N ALA A 74 6.10 3.21 12.82
CA ALA A 74 6.82 1.94 12.91
C ALA A 74 8.34 2.13 13.04
N SER A 75 8.79 3.37 13.20
CA SER A 75 10.19 3.74 13.39
C SER A 75 10.30 5.04 14.20
N SER A 76 11.51 5.53 14.40
CA SER A 76 11.75 6.83 15.03
C SER A 76 11.35 8.01 14.13
N ARG A 77 11.17 7.76 12.85
CA ARG A 77 10.80 8.79 11.89
C ARG A 77 9.30 8.84 11.72
N LYS A 78 8.75 10.06 11.62
CA LYS A 78 7.31 10.30 11.62
C LYS A 78 6.76 10.71 10.26
N PHE A 79 7.60 11.12 9.32
CA PHE A 79 7.16 11.50 7.99
C PHE A 79 6.78 10.26 7.16
N TYR A 80 5.83 10.43 6.26
CA TYR A 80 5.41 9.40 5.33
C TYR A 80 4.92 10.01 4.03
N TYR A 81 5.20 9.35 2.90
CA TYR A 81 4.70 9.74 1.59
C TYR A 81 4.39 8.51 0.75
N PHE A 82 3.27 8.59 0.05
CA PHE A 82 2.92 7.67 -1.02
C PHE A 82 3.42 8.25 -2.35
N ASP A 83 3.97 7.42 -3.20
CA ASP A 83 4.36 7.79 -4.56
C ASP A 83 3.51 7.03 -5.57
N VAL A 84 2.89 7.77 -6.49
CA VAL A 84 2.04 7.19 -7.53
C VAL A 84 2.66 7.41 -8.89
N PHE A 85 2.87 6.30 -9.59
CA PHE A 85 3.37 6.29 -10.97
C PHE A 85 2.27 5.85 -11.93
N VAL A 86 2.14 6.57 -13.04
CA VAL A 86 1.28 6.20 -14.16
C VAL A 86 2.17 5.99 -15.38
N ASN A 87 2.16 4.78 -15.95
CA ASN A 87 3.04 4.38 -17.04
C ASN A 87 4.52 4.71 -16.78
N GLY A 88 4.96 4.51 -15.53
CA GLY A 88 6.35 4.73 -15.11
C GLY A 88 6.71 6.19 -14.80
N ILE A 89 5.75 7.11 -14.86
CA ILE A 89 5.97 8.54 -14.57
C ILE A 89 5.35 8.89 -13.23
N LEU A 90 6.10 9.51 -12.34
CA LEU A 90 5.61 9.99 -11.06
C LEU A 90 4.57 11.11 -11.29
N VAL A 91 3.34 10.87 -10.83
CA VAL A 91 2.23 11.83 -10.99
C VAL A 91 1.75 12.40 -9.66
N LYS A 92 2.03 11.72 -8.55
CA LYS A 92 1.61 12.19 -7.22
C LYS A 92 2.58 11.73 -6.16
N HIS A 93 2.89 12.66 -5.26
CA HIS A 93 3.66 12.44 -4.06
C HIS A 93 2.85 13.06 -2.91
N GLU A 94 2.28 12.24 -2.05
CA GLU A 94 1.34 12.70 -1.03
C GLU A 94 1.57 12.02 0.30
N GLY A 95 1.52 12.81 1.36
CA GLY A 95 1.70 12.34 2.71
C GLY A 95 1.80 13.48 3.71
N SER A 96 2.57 13.32 4.75
CA SER A 96 2.75 14.31 5.81
C SER A 96 4.12 14.16 6.47
N GLU A 97 4.59 15.26 7.05
CA GLU A 97 5.78 15.27 7.90
C GLU A 97 5.57 14.57 9.24
N SER A 98 4.32 14.34 9.66
CA SER A 98 4.01 13.69 10.94
C SER A 98 2.81 12.75 10.84
N CYS A 99 3.07 11.46 10.99
CA CYS A 99 2.03 10.43 11.09
C CYS A 99 1.21 10.53 12.39
N GLU A 100 1.74 11.20 13.41
CA GLU A 100 1.01 11.44 14.67
C GLU A 100 -0.01 12.55 14.53
N GLU A 101 0.33 13.62 13.80
CA GLU A 101 -0.56 14.77 13.58
C GLU A 101 -1.58 14.51 12.47
N GLN A 102 -1.18 13.77 11.42
CA GLN A 102 -2.01 13.47 10.26
C GLN A 102 -1.95 11.96 9.93
N PRO A 103 -2.55 11.10 10.77
CA PRO A 103 -2.51 9.65 10.54
C PRO A 103 -3.43 9.19 9.43
N ASP A 104 -4.45 9.95 9.08
CA ASP A 104 -5.48 9.56 8.11
C ASP A 104 -5.45 10.46 6.88
N GLY A 105 -5.79 9.89 5.74
CA GLY A 105 -5.92 10.64 4.50
C GLY A 105 -6.61 9.86 3.41
N THR A 106 -6.90 10.58 2.32
CA THR A 106 -7.42 10.02 1.08
C THR A 106 -6.47 10.38 -0.05
N LEU A 107 -5.90 9.36 -0.68
CA LEU A 107 -5.13 9.52 -1.90
C LEU A 107 -6.08 9.35 -3.09
N GLN A 108 -6.25 10.41 -3.88
CA GLN A 108 -7.07 10.37 -5.09
C GLN A 108 -6.26 10.84 -6.28
N VAL A 109 -6.34 10.12 -7.39
CA VAL A 109 -5.59 10.40 -8.61
C VAL A 109 -6.51 10.31 -9.81
N GLU A 110 -6.55 11.38 -10.61
CA GLU A 110 -7.17 11.39 -11.94
C GLU A 110 -6.23 10.68 -12.92
N LEU A 111 -6.79 9.83 -13.75
CA LEU A 111 -6.03 8.98 -14.66
C LEU A 111 -6.34 9.32 -16.13
N PRO A 112 -5.36 9.21 -17.03
CA PRO A 112 -5.60 9.41 -18.45
C PRO A 112 -6.54 8.34 -19.04
N GLN A 113 -7.11 8.63 -20.19
CA GLN A 113 -7.96 7.67 -20.91
C GLN A 113 -7.15 6.46 -21.38
N GLY A 114 -7.85 5.34 -21.59
CA GLY A 114 -7.28 4.10 -22.07
C GLY A 114 -6.69 3.24 -20.95
N ILE A 115 -6.10 2.13 -21.33
CA ILE A 115 -5.43 1.21 -20.40
C ILE A 115 -4.06 1.80 -20.04
N LYS A 116 -3.80 1.87 -18.73
CA LYS A 116 -2.52 2.34 -18.18
C LYS A 116 -2.08 1.47 -17.03
N THR A 117 -0.79 1.49 -16.77
CA THR A 117 -0.16 0.79 -15.64
C THR A 117 0.02 1.75 -14.48
N ILE A 118 -0.44 1.34 -13.32
CA ILE A 118 -0.37 2.12 -12.08
C ILE A 118 0.54 1.39 -11.10
N ALA A 119 1.39 2.16 -10.43
CA ALA A 119 2.16 1.69 -9.28
C ALA A 119 2.00 2.68 -8.13
N VAL A 120 1.57 2.19 -6.97
CA VAL A 120 1.42 2.98 -5.75
C VAL A 120 2.40 2.43 -4.72
N TYR A 121 3.47 3.16 -4.44
CA TYR A 121 4.46 2.77 -3.43
C TYR A 121 4.03 3.27 -2.06
N PHE A 122 4.04 2.36 -1.10
CA PHE A 122 3.72 2.70 0.29
C PHE A 122 4.92 3.33 0.98
N PRO A 123 4.68 4.18 2.00
CA PRO A 123 5.75 4.75 2.82
C PRO A 123 6.61 3.67 3.49
N CYS A 124 7.91 3.93 3.60
CA CYS A 124 8.89 2.96 4.11
C CYS A 124 8.92 2.83 5.64
N LEU A 125 8.59 3.92 6.35
CA LEU A 125 8.93 4.04 7.79
C LEU A 125 7.72 3.99 8.72
N VAL A 126 6.53 3.78 8.16
CA VAL A 126 5.27 3.68 8.88
C VAL A 126 4.52 2.42 8.47
N ALA A 127 3.59 1.99 9.31
CA ALA A 127 2.65 0.92 8.98
C ALA A 127 1.43 1.51 8.31
N VAL A 128 1.07 1.01 7.13
CA VAL A 128 -0.09 1.44 6.35
C VAL A 128 -1.20 0.42 6.44
N LYS A 129 -2.43 0.88 6.63
CA LYS A 129 -3.65 0.10 6.36
C LYS A 129 -4.58 0.91 5.46
N LEU A 130 -5.31 0.22 4.61
CA LEU A 130 -6.28 0.81 3.69
C LEU A 130 -7.69 0.42 4.10
N ASN A 131 -8.59 1.39 4.09
CA ASN A 131 -10.00 1.14 4.33
C ASN A 131 -10.76 0.94 3.02
N ARG A 132 -10.42 1.71 2.00
CA ARG A 132 -11.16 1.77 0.75
C ARG A 132 -10.19 1.85 -0.42
N LEU A 133 -10.46 1.11 -1.47
CA LEU A 133 -9.81 1.27 -2.76
C LEU A 133 -10.93 1.33 -3.81
N LEU A 134 -11.08 2.46 -4.46
CA LEU A 134 -12.21 2.79 -5.32
C LEU A 134 -11.76 3.10 -6.74
N PHE A 135 -12.51 2.58 -7.70
CA PHE A 135 -12.35 2.80 -9.14
C PHE A 135 -13.68 3.18 -9.79
N ASP A 136 -13.65 3.61 -11.04
CA ASP A 136 -14.86 3.74 -11.86
C ASP A 136 -15.64 2.41 -11.92
N ASP A 137 -16.96 2.52 -11.95
CA ASP A 137 -17.81 1.37 -12.22
C ASP A 137 -17.54 0.83 -13.64
N ALA A 138 -17.59 -0.49 -13.78
CA ALA A 138 -17.33 -1.20 -15.03
C ALA A 138 -15.91 -1.00 -15.62
N SER A 139 -14.98 -0.42 -14.88
CA SER A 139 -13.58 -0.35 -15.32
C SER A 139 -12.91 -1.72 -15.25
N VAL A 140 -11.94 -1.93 -16.13
CA VAL A 140 -11.06 -3.10 -16.08
C VAL A 140 -9.98 -2.83 -15.06
N ILE A 141 -9.75 -3.81 -14.16
CA ILE A 141 -8.64 -3.79 -13.22
C ILE A 141 -7.93 -5.13 -13.34
N GLN A 142 -6.69 -5.10 -13.76
CA GLN A 142 -5.92 -6.28 -14.07
C GLN A 142 -4.64 -6.32 -13.25
N PRO A 143 -4.45 -7.35 -12.39
CA PRO A 143 -3.20 -7.51 -11.66
C PRO A 143 -2.02 -7.68 -12.62
N LEU A 144 -0.86 -7.16 -12.23
CA LEU A 144 0.39 -7.46 -12.89
C LEU A 144 0.94 -8.78 -12.37
N ARG A 145 1.61 -9.53 -13.26
CA ARG A 145 2.25 -10.79 -12.88
C ARG A 145 3.32 -10.55 -11.82
N LYS A 146 3.21 -11.25 -10.70
CA LYS A 146 4.24 -11.22 -9.67
C LYS A 146 5.49 -11.95 -10.16
N SER A 147 6.66 -11.33 -9.99
CA SER A 147 7.91 -12.02 -10.28
C SER A 147 8.15 -13.13 -9.25
N GLY A 148 8.67 -14.28 -9.67
CA GLY A 148 8.94 -15.40 -8.77
C GLY A 148 10.17 -15.21 -7.86
N LYS A 149 10.88 -14.09 -7.99
CA LYS A 149 12.02 -13.74 -7.13
C LYS A 149 11.84 -12.33 -6.61
N MET A 150 11.76 -12.20 -5.31
CA MET A 150 11.76 -10.93 -4.63
C MET A 150 13.08 -10.80 -3.88
N ILE A 151 13.88 -9.79 -4.26
CA ILE A 151 15.09 -9.43 -3.52
C ILE A 151 14.71 -8.26 -2.62
N CYS A 152 14.72 -8.52 -1.31
CA CYS A 152 14.57 -7.46 -0.31
C CYS A 152 15.95 -6.99 0.12
N PHE A 153 16.19 -5.73 -0.02
CA PHE A 153 17.37 -5.07 0.52
C PHE A 153 17.05 -4.41 1.84
#